data_3a6bffec00474e5d8e6db39fe441c13a
#
_entry.id   3a6bffec00474e5d8e6db39fe441c13a
#
_cell.length_a   1.000
_cell.length_b   1.000
_cell.length_c   1.000
_cell.angle_alpha   90.00
_cell.angle_beta   90.00
_cell.angle_gamma   90.00
#
_symmetry.space_group_name_H-M   'P 1'
#
loop_
_entity.id
_entity.type
_entity.pdbx_description
1 polymer ?
#
loop_
_entity_poly.entity_id
_entity_poly.type
_entity_poly.pdbx_seq_one_letter_code
_entity_poly.pdbx_strand_id
1 'polypeptide(L)'
;MTRFAATIAKVSGANKPDSADENVINEVLNLVEEKTGGTAVEKVVIYNPDAIGEYYVDSRPKIFAPLIGSADLCVNLLTAFPPKTPVCFGTMFTGVNPEVHGIQHYEKKLITVSSLFDKWAEAGKKVALISKEKQSIPTIFANRNIDYYLLKNDDEVLIKALELIESDKYDVIEVYNQEYDDKLHVSSPDSPFCRRAARNYVRNYISLKKKIKDCYASYNTLLTFSPDHGSHRIGGFLLGTHGKNTPRDMNVKHFFEVIPRRND
;
A
#
# COMPACT_ATOMS: atom_id res chain seq x y z
N MET A 1 -10.38 -6.09 -2.13
CA MET A 1 -8.93 -6.22 -1.84
C MET A 1 -8.26 -7.29 -2.73
N THR A 2 -8.82 -8.48 -2.92
CA THR A 2 -8.25 -9.60 -3.72
C THR A 2 -7.82 -9.21 -5.14
N ARG A 3 -8.51 -8.27 -5.80
CA ARG A 3 -8.16 -7.79 -7.14
C ARG A 3 -6.85 -6.99 -7.24
N PHE A 4 -6.30 -6.52 -6.11
CA PHE A 4 -5.10 -5.67 -6.10
C PHE A 4 -3.90 -6.40 -6.70
N ALA A 5 -3.59 -7.61 -6.21
CA ALA A 5 -2.42 -8.36 -6.67
C ALA A 5 -2.41 -8.61 -8.18
N ALA A 6 -3.51 -9.13 -8.74
CA ALA A 6 -3.62 -9.38 -10.19
C ALA A 6 -3.51 -8.09 -11.01
N THR A 7 -4.07 -6.97 -10.49
CA THR A 7 -4.00 -5.66 -11.15
C THR A 7 -2.56 -5.17 -11.23
N ILE A 8 -1.86 -5.13 -10.07
CA ILE A 8 -0.48 -4.60 -10.03
C ILE A 8 0.48 -5.49 -10.80
N ALA A 9 0.32 -6.82 -10.72
CA ALA A 9 1.10 -7.76 -11.54
C ALA A 9 0.96 -7.42 -13.03
N LYS A 10 -0.28 -7.31 -13.53
CA LYS A 10 -0.57 -7.07 -14.94
C LYS A 10 0.00 -5.73 -15.43
N VAL A 11 -0.19 -4.64 -14.69
CA VAL A 11 0.32 -3.33 -15.12
C VAL A 11 1.84 -3.22 -15.03
N SER A 12 2.48 -4.02 -14.20
CA SER A 12 3.96 -4.06 -14.07
C SER A 12 4.63 -5.13 -14.95
N GLY A 13 3.86 -5.83 -15.81
CA GLY A 13 4.40 -6.83 -16.71
C GLY A 13 4.86 -8.12 -16.02
N ALA A 14 4.34 -8.42 -14.82
CA ALA A 14 4.58 -9.68 -14.12
C ALA A 14 3.35 -10.60 -14.17
N ASN A 15 3.56 -11.89 -13.91
CA ASN A 15 2.45 -12.81 -13.70
C ASN A 15 1.75 -12.53 -12.37
N LYS A 16 0.44 -12.79 -12.29
CA LYS A 16 -0.28 -12.75 -11.01
C LYS A 16 0.19 -13.88 -10.08
N PRO A 17 0.00 -13.76 -8.76
CA PRO A 17 0.21 -14.88 -7.83
C PRO A 17 -0.61 -16.11 -8.26
N ASP A 18 -0.07 -17.31 -8.08
CA ASP A 18 -0.60 -18.55 -8.68
C ASP A 18 -2.06 -18.83 -8.31
N SER A 19 -2.41 -18.58 -7.05
CA SER A 19 -3.76 -18.79 -6.53
C SER A 19 -4.69 -17.58 -6.66
N ALA A 20 -4.19 -16.43 -7.14
CA ALA A 20 -5.00 -15.23 -7.28
C ALA A 20 -6.03 -15.36 -8.41
N ASP A 21 -7.21 -14.77 -8.20
CA ASP A 21 -8.25 -14.65 -9.22
C ASP A 21 -7.72 -13.86 -10.44
N GLU A 22 -8.36 -14.08 -11.61
CA GLU A 22 -8.11 -13.28 -12.83
C GLU A 22 -8.72 -11.86 -12.74
N ASN A 23 -9.59 -11.63 -11.75
CA ASN A 23 -10.26 -10.36 -11.59
C ASN A 23 -9.29 -9.23 -11.27
N VAL A 24 -9.37 -8.15 -12.07
CA VAL A 24 -8.54 -6.96 -11.96
C VAL A 24 -9.39 -5.70 -11.69
N ILE A 25 -8.74 -4.62 -11.32
CA ILE A 25 -9.35 -3.29 -11.22
C ILE A 25 -9.18 -2.63 -12.60
N ASN A 26 -10.21 -2.72 -13.44
CA ASN A 26 -10.14 -2.27 -14.84
C ASN A 26 -9.82 -0.78 -14.96
N GLU A 27 -10.29 0.03 -14.00
CA GLU A 27 -10.02 1.47 -13.95
C GLU A 27 -8.52 1.76 -13.87
N VAL A 28 -7.75 0.92 -13.16
CA VAL A 28 -6.28 1.06 -13.07
C VAL A 28 -5.61 0.65 -14.39
N LEU A 29 -6.10 -0.42 -15.03
CA LEU A 29 -5.58 -0.83 -16.33
C LEU A 29 -5.80 0.25 -17.38
N ASN A 30 -7.01 0.80 -17.44
CA ASN A 30 -7.37 1.88 -18.37
C ASN A 30 -6.51 3.13 -18.12
N LEU A 31 -6.27 3.48 -16.86
CA LEU A 31 -5.40 4.60 -16.51
C LEU A 31 -3.96 4.38 -17.03
N VAL A 32 -3.41 3.16 -16.83
CA VAL A 32 -2.07 2.84 -17.34
C VAL A 32 -2.04 2.90 -18.87
N GLU A 33 -3.03 2.28 -19.53
CA GLU A 33 -3.17 2.33 -20.99
C GLU A 33 -3.18 3.77 -21.52
N GLU A 34 -4.01 4.62 -20.93
CA GLU A 34 -4.16 6.05 -21.32
C GLU A 34 -2.83 6.82 -21.14
N LYS A 35 -2.16 6.63 -20.01
CA LYS A 35 -0.98 7.42 -19.65
C LYS A 35 0.31 6.94 -20.30
N THR A 36 0.40 5.66 -20.68
CA THR A 36 1.64 5.03 -21.19
C THR A 36 1.54 4.58 -22.65
N GLY A 37 0.36 4.70 -23.27
CA GLY A 37 0.13 4.17 -24.61
C GLY A 37 0.19 2.64 -24.68
N GLY A 38 -0.25 1.95 -23.61
CA GLY A 38 -0.29 0.49 -23.53
C GLY A 38 1.03 -0.17 -23.12
N THR A 39 2.05 0.62 -22.79
CA THR A 39 3.30 0.07 -22.26
C THR A 39 3.17 -0.19 -20.77
N ALA A 40 3.61 -1.36 -20.30
CA ALA A 40 3.66 -1.66 -18.88
C ALA A 40 4.53 -0.65 -18.11
N VAL A 41 4.23 -0.44 -16.83
CA VAL A 41 5.08 0.41 -15.99
C VAL A 41 6.37 -0.33 -15.62
N GLU A 42 7.49 0.37 -15.76
CA GLU A 42 8.80 -0.21 -15.40
C GLU A 42 9.07 -0.13 -13.91
N LYS A 43 8.62 0.95 -13.26
CA LYS A 43 8.81 1.19 -11.83
C LYS A 43 7.47 1.19 -11.10
N VAL A 44 7.44 0.58 -9.93
CA VAL A 44 6.27 0.55 -9.04
C VAL A 44 6.70 0.99 -7.64
N VAL A 45 6.03 2.01 -7.10
CA VAL A 45 6.18 2.41 -5.70
C VAL A 45 4.83 2.25 -5.01
N ILE A 46 4.74 1.28 -4.10
CA ILE A 46 3.53 1.03 -3.32
C ILE A 46 3.72 1.67 -1.95
N TYR A 47 2.92 2.69 -1.64
CA TYR A 47 2.91 3.28 -0.32
C TYR A 47 1.67 2.79 0.45
N ASN A 48 1.93 2.05 1.51
CA ASN A 48 0.93 1.43 2.38
C ASN A 48 0.86 2.14 3.74
N PRO A 49 -0.01 3.14 3.92
CA PRO A 49 -0.30 3.75 5.21
C PRO A 49 -1.34 2.90 5.97
N ASP A 50 -1.01 2.50 7.20
CA ASP A 50 -1.85 1.64 8.04
C ASP A 50 -3.12 2.34 8.54
N ALA A 51 -4.26 1.63 8.56
CA ALA A 51 -5.51 1.95 9.22
C ALA A 51 -6.26 3.21 8.71
N ILE A 52 -6.05 3.65 7.46
CA ILE A 52 -6.72 4.80 6.84
C ILE A 52 -7.94 4.35 6.03
N GLY A 53 -9.11 4.28 6.67
CA GLY A 53 -10.37 3.92 6.01
C GLY A 53 -10.99 5.06 5.18
N GLU A 54 -11.91 4.68 4.27
CA GLU A 54 -12.70 5.61 3.44
C GLU A 54 -13.38 6.70 4.27
N TYR A 55 -14.07 6.31 5.36
CA TYR A 55 -14.74 7.27 6.24
C TYR A 55 -13.77 8.33 6.80
N TYR A 56 -12.54 7.96 7.13
CA TYR A 56 -11.55 8.89 7.67
C TYR A 56 -11.08 9.87 6.61
N VAL A 57 -10.85 9.40 5.39
CA VAL A 57 -10.50 10.25 4.23
C VAL A 57 -11.60 11.28 3.98
N ASP A 58 -12.85 10.83 3.86
CA ASP A 58 -14.00 11.68 3.50
C ASP A 58 -14.37 12.68 4.59
N SER A 59 -14.23 12.29 5.86
CA SER A 59 -14.51 13.17 7.00
C SER A 59 -13.39 14.18 7.30
N ARG A 60 -12.26 14.10 6.60
CA ARG A 60 -11.08 14.98 6.82
C ARG A 60 -10.54 15.59 5.51
N PRO A 61 -11.42 16.25 4.69
CA PRO A 61 -11.04 16.72 3.37
C PRO A 61 -9.82 17.64 3.39
N LYS A 62 -9.65 18.49 4.42
CA LYS A 62 -8.48 19.38 4.54
C LYS A 62 -7.15 18.64 4.72
N ILE A 63 -7.17 17.42 5.27
CA ILE A 63 -5.96 16.60 5.42
C ILE A 63 -5.62 15.94 4.08
N PHE A 64 -6.63 15.39 3.41
CA PHE A 64 -6.44 14.56 2.22
C PHE A 64 -6.53 15.31 0.89
N ALA A 65 -6.88 16.62 0.89
CA ALA A 65 -6.93 17.42 -0.34
C ALA A 65 -5.63 17.35 -1.19
N PRO A 66 -4.41 17.38 -0.61
CA PRO A 66 -3.20 17.26 -1.42
C PRO A 66 -3.06 15.88 -2.09
N LEU A 67 -3.47 14.79 -1.42
CA LEU A 67 -3.49 13.44 -1.99
C LEU A 67 -4.54 13.36 -3.11
N ILE A 68 -5.78 13.77 -2.82
CA ILE A 68 -6.90 13.71 -3.79
C ILE A 68 -6.61 14.55 -5.03
N GLY A 69 -6.05 15.74 -4.87
CA GLY A 69 -5.69 16.62 -5.99
C GLY A 69 -4.42 16.20 -6.75
N SER A 70 -3.70 15.22 -6.22
CA SER A 70 -2.43 14.75 -6.77
C SER A 70 -2.57 13.42 -7.53
N ALA A 71 -3.42 12.51 -7.07
CA ALA A 71 -3.63 11.21 -7.68
C ALA A 71 -4.49 11.31 -8.96
N ASP A 72 -4.23 10.44 -9.93
CA ASP A 72 -5.01 10.35 -11.17
C ASP A 72 -6.34 9.60 -10.96
N LEU A 73 -6.37 8.62 -10.06
CA LEU A 73 -7.52 7.73 -9.83
C LEU A 73 -7.67 7.40 -8.35
N CYS A 74 -8.92 7.39 -7.88
CA CYS A 74 -9.30 6.87 -6.57
C CYS A 74 -10.30 5.72 -6.75
N VAL A 75 -10.00 4.57 -6.15
CA VAL A 75 -10.86 3.38 -6.21
C VAL A 75 -11.31 3.00 -4.80
N ASN A 76 -12.62 2.86 -4.62
CA ASN A 76 -13.19 2.33 -3.38
C ASN A 76 -13.08 0.81 -3.37
N LEU A 77 -12.50 0.27 -2.32
CA LEU A 77 -12.32 -1.16 -2.14
C LEU A 77 -12.88 -1.63 -0.80
N LEU A 78 -13.30 -2.89 -0.77
CA LEU A 78 -13.61 -3.60 0.46
C LEU A 78 -12.37 -4.39 0.87
N THR A 79 -11.90 -4.20 2.11
CA THR A 79 -10.78 -4.97 2.63
C THR A 79 -11.17 -6.40 3.05
N ALA A 80 -10.19 -7.22 3.45
CA ALA A 80 -10.45 -8.56 3.94
C ALA A 80 -11.06 -8.55 5.35
N PHE A 81 -11.84 -9.56 5.67
CA PHE A 81 -12.39 -9.76 7.01
C PHE A 81 -11.64 -10.88 7.74
N PRO A 82 -11.29 -10.68 9.02
CA PRO A 82 -11.42 -9.45 9.79
C PRO A 82 -10.42 -8.37 9.33
N PRO A 83 -10.80 -7.06 9.35
CA PRO A 83 -9.93 -5.96 8.98
C PRO A 83 -8.80 -5.77 10.01
N LYS A 84 -7.79 -6.59 9.87
CA LYS A 84 -6.57 -6.66 10.66
C LYS A 84 -5.36 -6.66 9.72
N THR A 85 -4.36 -5.89 10.05
CA THR A 85 -3.18 -5.65 9.20
C THR A 85 -2.62 -6.92 8.53
N PRO A 86 -2.28 -8.02 9.24
CA PRO A 86 -1.73 -9.20 8.58
C PRO A 86 -2.73 -9.93 7.67
N VAL A 87 -4.03 -9.89 7.99
CA VAL A 87 -5.11 -10.46 7.16
C VAL A 87 -5.27 -9.66 5.87
N CYS A 88 -5.33 -8.34 6.00
CA CYS A 88 -5.56 -7.43 4.87
C CYS A 88 -4.38 -7.41 3.90
N PHE A 89 -3.13 -7.29 4.40
CA PHE A 89 -1.95 -7.36 3.55
C PHE A 89 -1.72 -8.76 2.98
N GLY A 90 -2.04 -9.83 3.73
CA GLY A 90 -2.06 -11.19 3.21
C GLY A 90 -2.93 -11.27 1.96
N THR A 91 -4.17 -10.83 2.05
CA THR A 91 -5.11 -10.79 0.92
C THR A 91 -4.63 -9.85 -0.20
N MET A 92 -4.12 -8.68 0.13
CA MET A 92 -3.72 -7.65 -0.84
C MET A 92 -2.58 -8.12 -1.73
N PHE A 93 -1.54 -8.73 -1.15
CA PHE A 93 -0.35 -9.14 -1.90
C PHE A 93 -0.40 -10.55 -2.47
N THR A 94 -1.31 -11.42 -1.99
CA THR A 94 -1.51 -12.76 -2.58
C THR A 94 -2.67 -12.81 -3.58
N GLY A 95 -3.64 -11.89 -3.46
CA GLY A 95 -4.84 -11.87 -4.29
C GLY A 95 -5.89 -12.92 -3.90
N VAL A 96 -5.77 -13.56 -2.73
CA VAL A 96 -6.69 -14.60 -2.26
C VAL A 96 -7.31 -14.26 -0.92
N ASN A 97 -8.40 -14.91 -0.57
CA ASN A 97 -9.08 -14.75 0.71
C ASN A 97 -8.26 -15.31 1.88
N PRO A 98 -8.55 -14.87 3.14
CA PRO A 98 -7.85 -15.27 4.35
C PRO A 98 -7.73 -16.78 4.56
N GLU A 99 -8.75 -17.54 4.16
CA GLU A 99 -8.78 -19.00 4.28
C GLU A 99 -7.71 -19.67 3.39
N VAL A 100 -7.36 -19.04 2.27
CA VAL A 100 -6.39 -19.58 1.29
C VAL A 100 -4.96 -19.20 1.68
N HIS A 101 -4.71 -17.93 2.09
CA HIS A 101 -3.35 -17.53 2.51
C HIS A 101 -3.05 -17.92 3.97
N GLY A 102 -4.05 -18.40 4.73
CA GLY A 102 -3.89 -19.04 6.03
C GLY A 102 -3.77 -18.09 7.23
N ILE A 103 -3.99 -16.79 7.07
CA ILE A 103 -4.05 -15.81 8.17
C ILE A 103 -5.49 -15.32 8.29
N GLN A 104 -6.24 -15.82 9.29
CA GLN A 104 -7.66 -15.49 9.50
C GLN A 104 -7.90 -14.63 10.74
N HIS A 105 -6.85 -14.35 11.52
CA HIS A 105 -6.89 -13.54 12.74
C HIS A 105 -5.67 -12.63 12.80
N TYR A 106 -5.55 -11.82 13.87
CA TYR A 106 -4.32 -11.06 14.10
C TYR A 106 -3.19 -12.00 14.53
N GLU A 107 -2.51 -12.53 13.54
CA GLU A 107 -1.30 -13.34 13.72
C GLU A 107 -0.26 -13.01 12.64
N LYS A 108 1.01 -13.06 13.00
CA LYS A 108 2.12 -12.79 12.06
C LYS A 108 2.75 -14.10 11.59
N LYS A 109 1.90 -15.00 11.05
CA LYS A 109 2.32 -16.27 10.49
C LYS A 109 2.87 -16.08 9.09
N LEU A 110 3.94 -16.81 8.76
CA LEU A 110 4.52 -16.79 7.41
C LEU A 110 3.50 -17.30 6.37
N ILE A 111 3.24 -16.52 5.35
CA ILE A 111 2.42 -16.91 4.19
C ILE A 111 3.29 -17.77 3.27
N THR A 112 2.77 -18.94 2.91
CA THR A 112 3.47 -19.91 2.05
C THR A 112 2.96 -19.92 0.61
N VAL A 113 1.77 -19.41 0.35
CA VAL A 113 1.26 -19.25 -1.02
C VAL A 113 2.03 -18.14 -1.75
N SER A 114 2.06 -18.20 -3.08
CA SER A 114 2.75 -17.18 -3.87
C SER A 114 2.13 -15.80 -3.71
N SER A 115 2.95 -14.78 -3.78
CA SER A 115 2.58 -13.37 -3.63
C SER A 115 3.14 -12.53 -4.78
N LEU A 116 2.76 -11.26 -4.84
CA LEU A 116 3.37 -10.30 -5.77
C LEU A 116 4.90 -10.23 -5.63
N PHE A 117 5.42 -10.35 -4.42
CA PHE A 117 6.87 -10.33 -4.19
C PHE A 117 7.58 -11.48 -4.90
N ASP A 118 6.98 -12.68 -4.90
CA ASP A 118 7.50 -13.84 -5.61
C ASP A 118 7.44 -13.62 -7.13
N LYS A 119 6.31 -13.14 -7.63
CA LYS A 119 6.10 -12.96 -9.07
C LYS A 119 6.98 -11.87 -9.68
N TRP A 120 7.26 -10.81 -8.94
CA TRP A 120 8.23 -9.81 -9.37
C TRP A 120 9.66 -10.37 -9.38
N ALA A 121 10.06 -11.13 -8.34
CA ALA A 121 11.37 -11.77 -8.31
C ALA A 121 11.53 -12.80 -9.44
N GLU A 122 10.49 -13.62 -9.71
CA GLU A 122 10.44 -14.56 -10.85
C GLU A 122 10.54 -13.85 -12.21
N ALA A 123 9.98 -12.65 -12.33
CA ALA A 123 10.08 -11.80 -13.53
C ALA A 123 11.42 -11.06 -13.63
N GLY A 124 12.39 -11.32 -12.74
CA GLY A 124 13.70 -10.69 -12.70
C GLY A 124 13.71 -9.25 -12.19
N LYS A 125 12.59 -8.76 -11.60
CA LYS A 125 12.53 -7.43 -11.03
C LYS A 125 13.24 -7.38 -9.68
N LYS A 126 13.96 -6.30 -9.43
CA LYS A 126 14.57 -6.01 -8.13
C LYS A 126 13.53 -5.35 -7.22
N VAL A 127 13.26 -5.98 -6.09
CA VAL A 127 12.22 -5.57 -5.15
C VAL A 127 12.81 -5.18 -3.81
N ALA A 128 12.41 -4.03 -3.26
CA ALA A 128 12.69 -3.61 -1.90
C ALA A 128 11.41 -3.53 -1.09
N LEU A 129 11.43 -4.07 0.12
CA LEU A 129 10.41 -3.90 1.14
C LEU A 129 10.98 -3.08 2.29
N ILE A 130 10.37 -1.92 2.56
CA ILE A 130 10.82 -0.96 3.57
C ILE A 130 9.76 -0.81 4.66
N SER A 131 10.11 -1.09 5.90
CA SER A 131 9.18 -1.06 7.02
C SER A 131 9.91 -0.84 8.34
N LYS A 132 9.16 -0.57 9.40
CA LYS A 132 9.70 -0.74 10.75
C LYS A 132 9.94 -2.23 11.04
N GLU A 133 10.89 -2.50 11.93
CA GLU A 133 11.15 -3.85 12.44
C GLU A 133 9.90 -4.49 13.06
N LYS A 134 9.77 -5.81 12.93
CA LYS A 134 8.73 -6.64 13.56
C LYS A 134 7.29 -6.30 13.15
N GLN A 135 7.10 -5.57 12.05
CA GLN A 135 5.78 -5.24 11.53
C GLN A 135 5.17 -6.40 10.72
N SER A 136 3.87 -6.25 10.34
CA SER A 136 3.11 -7.32 9.72
C SER A 136 3.69 -7.73 8.36
N ILE A 137 3.85 -6.79 7.42
CA ILE A 137 4.29 -7.10 6.05
C ILE A 137 5.63 -7.84 6.03
N PRO A 138 6.73 -7.31 6.61
CA PRO A 138 8.02 -8.01 6.55
C PRO A 138 8.02 -9.34 7.30
N THR A 139 7.09 -9.56 8.24
CA THR A 139 7.01 -10.81 8.98
C THR A 139 6.23 -11.87 8.21
N ILE A 140 5.04 -11.53 7.68
CA ILE A 140 4.20 -12.51 6.96
C ILE A 140 4.75 -12.86 5.57
N PHE A 141 5.58 -12.00 4.97
CA PHE A 141 6.27 -12.23 3.71
C PHE A 141 7.79 -12.39 3.89
N ALA A 142 8.26 -12.81 5.06
CA ALA A 142 9.68 -13.10 5.27
C ALA A 142 10.19 -14.20 4.33
N ASN A 143 11.51 -14.24 4.12
CA ASN A 143 12.20 -15.24 3.31
C ASN A 143 11.84 -15.25 1.80
N ARG A 144 11.28 -14.16 1.27
CA ARG A 144 11.12 -14.00 -0.17
C ARG A 144 12.46 -13.56 -0.79
N ASN A 145 12.63 -13.79 -2.08
CA ASN A 145 13.84 -13.37 -2.81
C ASN A 145 13.79 -11.87 -3.15
N ILE A 146 13.76 -11.02 -2.12
CA ILE A 146 13.69 -9.56 -2.18
C ILE A 146 14.61 -8.94 -1.13
N ASP A 147 14.91 -7.66 -1.24
CA ASP A 147 15.69 -6.93 -0.24
C ASP A 147 14.79 -6.32 0.84
N TYR A 148 15.13 -6.52 2.13
CA TYR A 148 14.38 -6.00 3.28
C TYR A 148 15.18 -4.88 3.96
N TYR A 149 14.52 -3.73 4.15
CA TYR A 149 15.03 -2.60 4.91
C TYR A 149 14.15 -2.39 6.14
N LEU A 150 14.63 -2.85 7.29
CA LEU A 150 13.91 -2.82 8.55
C LEU A 150 14.48 -1.70 9.43
N LEU A 151 13.69 -0.67 9.70
CA LEU A 151 14.09 0.58 10.33
C LEU A 151 13.42 0.72 11.70
N LYS A 152 13.80 1.77 12.44
CA LYS A 152 13.29 2.00 13.81
C LYS A 152 11.94 2.72 13.84
N ASN A 153 11.69 3.60 12.88
CA ASN A 153 10.50 4.47 12.87
C ASN A 153 10.10 4.85 11.43
N ASP A 154 8.91 5.43 11.28
CA ASP A 154 8.34 5.78 9.98
C ASP A 154 9.10 6.91 9.26
N ASP A 155 9.78 7.80 9.98
CA ASP A 155 10.61 8.84 9.36
C ASP A 155 11.84 8.21 8.68
N GLU A 156 12.50 7.25 9.33
CA GLU A 156 13.61 6.49 8.74
C GLU A 156 13.14 5.64 7.54
N VAL A 157 11.92 5.08 7.58
CA VAL A 157 11.30 4.36 6.46
C VAL A 157 11.16 5.29 5.25
N LEU A 158 10.63 6.51 5.44
CA LEU A 158 10.52 7.49 4.35
C LEU A 158 11.90 7.88 3.79
N ILE A 159 12.86 8.21 4.66
CA ILE A 159 14.22 8.57 4.24
C ILE A 159 14.82 7.46 3.38
N LYS A 160 14.72 6.20 3.83
CA LYS A 160 15.21 5.05 3.08
C LYS A 160 14.50 4.89 1.73
N ALA A 161 13.19 5.07 1.67
CA ALA A 161 12.44 5.01 0.41
C ALA A 161 12.93 6.07 -0.60
N LEU A 162 13.16 7.29 -0.15
CA LEU A 162 13.68 8.38 -1.00
C LEU A 162 15.10 8.08 -1.49
N GLU A 163 15.98 7.53 -0.64
CA GLU A 163 17.33 7.08 -1.01
C GLU A 163 17.28 5.95 -2.07
N LEU A 164 16.39 4.97 -1.90
CA LEU A 164 16.28 3.86 -2.85
C LEU A 164 15.72 4.31 -4.20
N ILE A 165 14.79 5.26 -4.23
CA ILE A 165 14.32 5.88 -5.48
C ILE A 165 15.49 6.60 -6.17
N GLU A 166 16.29 7.38 -5.42
CA GLU A 166 17.44 8.10 -5.98
C GLU A 166 18.53 7.16 -6.53
N SER A 167 18.72 6.02 -5.89
CA SER A 167 19.73 5.03 -6.30
C SER A 167 19.38 4.31 -7.60
N ASP A 168 18.13 4.36 -8.05
CA ASP A 168 17.58 3.65 -9.23
C ASP A 168 17.86 2.12 -9.25
N LYS A 169 18.16 1.55 -8.07
CA LYS A 169 18.54 0.13 -7.95
C LYS A 169 17.35 -0.82 -8.11
N TYR A 170 16.11 -0.37 -7.75
CA TYR A 170 14.94 -1.21 -7.64
C TYR A 170 13.88 -0.88 -8.70
N ASP A 171 13.17 -1.93 -9.15
CA ASP A 171 12.02 -1.81 -10.03
C ASP A 171 10.72 -1.68 -9.23
N VAL A 172 10.70 -2.29 -8.04
CA VAL A 172 9.56 -2.24 -7.12
C VAL A 172 10.04 -1.84 -5.73
N ILE A 173 9.39 -0.83 -5.16
CA ILE A 173 9.62 -0.38 -3.78
C ILE A 173 8.29 -0.41 -3.04
N GLU A 174 8.17 -1.28 -2.05
CA GLU A 174 7.07 -1.32 -1.10
C GLU A 174 7.47 -0.54 0.16
N VAL A 175 6.62 0.41 0.58
CA VAL A 175 6.86 1.33 1.69
C VAL A 175 5.70 1.25 2.67
N TYR A 176 5.91 0.68 3.85
CA TYR A 176 4.89 0.52 4.87
C TYR A 176 5.12 1.44 6.05
N ASN A 177 4.14 2.29 6.34
CA ASN A 177 4.10 3.18 7.50
C ASN A 177 2.95 2.86 8.44
N GLN A 178 3.18 2.88 9.75
CA GLN A 178 2.23 2.45 10.78
C GLN A 178 1.92 3.54 11.84
N GLU A 179 2.45 4.74 11.73
CA GLU A 179 2.32 5.77 12.76
C GLU A 179 0.86 6.03 13.17
N TYR A 180 -0.08 6.05 12.21
CA TYR A 180 -1.48 6.32 12.51
C TYR A 180 -2.10 5.20 13.36
N ASP A 181 -1.88 3.94 13.02
CA ASP A 181 -2.39 2.80 13.77
C ASP A 181 -1.79 2.72 15.18
N ASP A 182 -0.49 2.97 15.33
CA ASP A 182 0.17 3.08 16.64
C ASP A 182 -0.49 4.16 17.52
N LYS A 183 -0.84 5.32 16.95
CA LYS A 183 -1.51 6.41 17.67
C LYS A 183 -2.98 6.11 17.92
N LEU A 184 -3.64 5.41 17.02
CA LEU A 184 -5.03 5.00 17.13
C LEU A 184 -5.27 4.15 18.38
N HIS A 185 -4.42 3.17 18.62
CA HIS A 185 -4.55 2.23 19.74
C HIS A 185 -4.32 2.86 21.13
N VAL A 186 -3.66 4.00 21.20
CA VAL A 186 -3.42 4.75 22.45
C VAL A 186 -4.23 6.05 22.54
N SER A 187 -5.04 6.34 21.52
CA SER A 187 -5.87 7.52 21.44
C SER A 187 -7.08 7.32 20.54
N SER A 188 -7.88 8.35 20.30
CA SER A 188 -9.03 8.26 19.39
C SER A 188 -8.63 8.59 17.96
N PRO A 189 -9.37 8.09 16.93
CA PRO A 189 -9.16 8.48 15.53
C PRO A 189 -9.17 9.99 15.29
N ASP A 190 -9.93 10.72 16.14
CA ASP A 190 -10.02 12.18 16.05
C ASP A 190 -9.02 12.93 16.91
N SER A 191 -8.10 12.25 17.57
CA SER A 191 -7.08 12.88 18.38
C SER A 191 -6.15 13.77 17.55
N PRO A 192 -5.51 14.79 18.13
CA PRO A 192 -4.46 15.55 17.45
C PRO A 192 -3.32 14.68 16.96
N PHE A 193 -3.02 13.59 17.67
CA PHE A 193 -1.94 12.64 17.31
C PHE A 193 -2.29 11.87 16.03
N CYS A 194 -3.48 11.27 15.93
CA CYS A 194 -3.96 10.60 14.72
C CYS A 194 -4.07 11.56 13.54
N ARG A 195 -4.57 12.78 13.77
CA ARG A 195 -4.61 13.80 12.70
C ARG A 195 -3.23 14.22 12.21
N ARG A 196 -2.23 14.27 13.11
CA ARG A 196 -0.83 14.54 12.73
C ARG A 196 -0.27 13.39 11.90
N ALA A 197 -0.43 12.15 12.35
CA ALA A 197 0.02 10.95 11.64
C ALA A 197 -0.59 10.87 10.23
N ALA A 198 -1.89 11.13 10.08
CA ALA A 198 -2.54 11.18 8.77
C ALA A 198 -1.97 12.28 7.85
N ARG A 199 -1.65 13.48 8.40
CA ARG A 199 -0.94 14.52 7.62
C ARG A 199 0.47 14.07 7.20
N ASN A 200 1.17 13.33 8.07
CA ASN A 200 2.47 12.76 7.76
C ASN A 200 2.35 11.78 6.60
N TYR A 201 1.36 10.90 6.59
CA TYR A 201 1.13 9.98 5.48
C TYR A 201 0.89 10.70 4.14
N VAL A 202 0.05 11.72 4.13
CA VAL A 202 -0.17 12.52 2.91
C VAL A 202 1.11 13.23 2.47
N ARG A 203 1.87 13.84 3.40
CA ARG A 203 3.16 14.46 3.12
C ARG A 203 4.18 13.46 2.56
N ASN A 204 4.22 12.25 3.11
CA ASN A 204 5.12 11.19 2.67
C ASN A 204 4.81 10.78 1.22
N TYR A 205 3.52 10.59 0.88
CA TYR A 205 3.09 10.33 -0.49
C TYR A 205 3.54 11.43 -1.46
N ILE A 206 3.33 12.70 -1.10
CA ILE A 206 3.74 13.84 -1.93
C ILE A 206 5.27 13.89 -2.09
N SER A 207 6.02 13.54 -1.05
CA SER A 207 7.48 13.48 -1.09
C SER A 207 7.98 12.36 -2.00
N LEU A 208 7.36 11.17 -1.93
CA LEU A 208 7.63 10.05 -2.84
C LEU A 208 7.34 10.44 -4.30
N LYS A 209 6.15 11.02 -4.56
CA LYS A 209 5.78 11.52 -5.89
C LYS A 209 6.82 12.50 -6.46
N LYS A 210 7.24 13.49 -5.64
CA LYS A 210 8.26 14.45 -6.06
C LYS A 210 9.56 13.75 -6.42
N LYS A 211 10.05 12.87 -5.54
CA LYS A 211 11.31 12.14 -5.76
C LYS A 211 11.25 11.25 -7.01
N ILE A 212 10.10 10.59 -7.27
CA ILE A 212 9.87 9.80 -8.48
C ILE A 212 9.98 10.71 -9.73
N LYS A 213 9.32 11.88 -9.72
CA LYS A 213 9.39 12.82 -10.85
C LYS A 213 10.79 13.34 -11.13
N ASP A 214 11.60 13.47 -10.09
CA ASP A 214 12.98 13.96 -10.20
C ASP A 214 13.94 12.85 -10.69
N CYS A 215 13.75 11.58 -10.24
CA CYS A 215 14.71 10.50 -10.47
C CYS A 215 14.28 9.51 -11.55
N TYR A 216 12.98 9.30 -11.79
CA TYR A 216 12.46 8.28 -12.70
C TYR A 216 11.91 8.85 -14.01
N ALA A 217 12.48 9.98 -14.49
CA ALA A 217 12.02 10.66 -15.70
C ALA A 217 11.99 9.75 -16.95
N SER A 218 12.88 8.74 -17.03
CA SER A 218 12.98 7.81 -18.16
C SER A 218 12.06 6.60 -18.07
N TYR A 219 11.25 6.47 -17.01
CA TYR A 219 10.41 5.30 -16.74
C TYR A 219 8.94 5.67 -16.63
N ASN A 220 8.06 4.80 -17.12
CA ASN A 220 6.68 4.81 -16.71
C ASN A 220 6.59 4.26 -15.29
N THR A 221 6.07 5.05 -14.36
CA THR A 221 6.05 4.70 -12.94
C THR A 221 4.63 4.70 -12.40
N LEU A 222 4.25 3.64 -11.67
CA LEU A 222 3.04 3.61 -10.87
C LEU A 222 3.38 3.94 -9.41
N LEU A 223 2.70 4.95 -8.86
CA LEU A 223 2.71 5.25 -7.42
C LEU A 223 1.32 4.99 -6.85
N THR A 224 1.25 4.30 -5.70
CA THR A 224 -0.02 4.08 -5.00
C THR A 224 -0.01 4.63 -3.57
N PHE A 225 -1.21 4.96 -3.06
CA PHE A 225 -1.49 5.15 -1.65
C PHE A 225 -2.58 4.12 -1.30
N SER A 226 -2.19 3.01 -0.67
CA SER A 226 -3.02 1.80 -0.59
C SER A 226 -3.14 1.32 0.86
N PRO A 227 -4.01 1.96 1.69
CA PRO A 227 -4.25 1.51 3.06
C PRO A 227 -4.90 0.12 3.09
N ASP A 228 -4.61 -0.60 4.16
CA ASP A 228 -5.06 -1.98 4.36
C ASP A 228 -6.47 -2.10 4.94
N HIS A 229 -6.83 -1.27 5.92
CA HIS A 229 -8.16 -1.23 6.56
C HIS A 229 -8.48 0.15 7.12
N GLY A 230 -9.69 0.30 7.60
CA GLY A 230 -10.12 1.48 8.33
C GLY A 230 -10.10 1.27 9.85
N SER A 231 -10.76 2.19 10.57
CA SER A 231 -10.76 2.22 12.03
C SER A 231 -11.99 2.89 12.62
N HIS A 232 -12.31 2.57 13.89
CA HIS A 232 -13.41 3.16 14.63
C HIS A 232 -13.04 3.46 16.09
N ARG A 233 -13.88 4.22 16.78
CA ARG A 233 -13.75 4.48 18.23
C ARG A 233 -14.26 3.30 19.04
N ILE A 234 -13.58 3.02 20.16
CA ILE A 234 -14.09 2.15 21.21
C ILE A 234 -14.76 3.00 22.28
N GLY A 235 -15.93 2.60 22.73
CA GLY A 235 -16.68 3.08 23.92
C GLY A 235 -16.40 4.53 24.34
N GLY A 236 -17.33 5.35 24.21
CA GLY A 236 -17.31 6.68 24.74
C GLY A 236 -16.31 7.66 24.18
N PHE A 237 -14.97 7.58 24.29
CA PHE A 237 -14.19 8.78 23.92
C PHE A 237 -12.69 8.67 23.67
N LEU A 238 -11.97 7.67 24.17
CA LEU A 238 -10.53 7.85 24.31
C LEU A 238 -9.64 6.96 23.42
N LEU A 239 -10.16 5.84 22.93
CA LEU A 239 -9.35 4.88 22.18
C LEU A 239 -9.96 4.58 20.81
N GLY A 240 -9.12 4.20 19.87
CA GLY A 240 -9.52 3.66 18.60
C GLY A 240 -9.11 2.21 18.45
N THR A 241 -9.75 1.53 17.51
CA THR A 241 -9.46 0.14 17.13
C THR A 241 -9.98 -0.14 15.73
N HIS A 242 -9.76 -1.35 15.26
CA HIS A 242 -10.26 -1.90 14.00
C HIS A 242 -10.59 -3.40 14.18
N GLY A 243 -11.19 -4.05 13.18
CA GLY A 243 -11.47 -5.48 13.24
C GLY A 243 -12.94 -5.86 13.22
N LYS A 244 -13.85 -4.88 13.08
CA LYS A 244 -15.29 -5.11 12.97
C LYS A 244 -15.75 -5.14 11.52
N ASN A 245 -16.79 -5.92 11.25
CA ASN A 245 -17.47 -5.88 9.95
C ASN A 245 -18.40 -4.65 9.88
N THR A 246 -17.78 -3.48 9.76
CA THR A 246 -18.48 -2.20 9.62
C THR A 246 -17.86 -1.40 8.47
N PRO A 247 -18.62 -0.53 7.79
CA PRO A 247 -18.07 0.30 6.72
C PRO A 247 -16.84 1.13 7.14
N ARG A 248 -16.74 1.51 8.42
CA ARG A 248 -15.60 2.27 8.93
C ARG A 248 -14.30 1.50 8.93
N ASP A 249 -14.35 0.19 9.18
CA ASP A 249 -13.18 -0.68 9.22
C ASP A 249 -12.93 -1.35 7.88
N MET A 250 -14.00 -1.66 7.12
CA MET A 250 -13.95 -2.47 5.92
C MET A 250 -13.71 -1.68 4.64
N ASN A 251 -14.20 -0.43 4.56
CA ASN A 251 -14.07 0.36 3.35
C ASN A 251 -12.77 1.16 3.35
N VAL A 252 -12.01 1.03 2.27
CA VAL A 252 -10.77 1.77 2.04
C VAL A 252 -10.80 2.46 0.67
N LYS A 253 -10.01 3.51 0.54
CA LYS A 253 -9.76 4.21 -0.73
C LYS A 253 -8.30 3.99 -1.13
N HIS A 254 -8.10 3.36 -2.27
CA HIS A 254 -6.79 3.28 -2.89
C HIS A 254 -6.66 4.37 -3.95
N PHE A 255 -5.54 5.07 -3.91
CA PHE A 255 -5.21 6.11 -4.88
C PHE A 255 -4.07 5.63 -5.76
N PHE A 256 -4.20 5.90 -7.05
CA PHE A 256 -3.23 5.50 -8.06
C PHE A 256 -2.81 6.74 -8.86
N GLU A 257 -1.53 6.81 -9.14
CA GLU A 257 -0.96 7.81 -10.04
C GLU A 257 0.00 7.15 -11.01
N VAL A 258 -0.17 7.41 -12.29
CA VAL A 258 0.75 6.97 -13.33
C VAL A 258 1.56 8.19 -13.79
N ILE A 259 2.84 8.13 -13.55
CA ILE A 259 3.81 9.15 -13.97
C ILE A 259 4.49 8.62 -15.24
N PRO A 260 4.09 9.10 -16.42
CA PRO A 260 4.68 8.63 -17.67
C PRO A 260 6.12 9.10 -17.79
N ARG A 261 6.92 8.34 -18.55
CA ARG A 261 8.27 8.77 -18.95
C ARG A 261 8.19 10.11 -19.69
N ARG A 262 9.21 10.92 -19.52
CA ARG A 262 9.37 12.14 -20.36
C ARG A 262 9.97 11.70 -21.69
N ASN A 263 9.28 12.05 -22.77
CA ASN A 263 9.86 11.95 -24.11
C ASN A 263 10.75 13.20 -24.27
N ASP A 264 12.04 13.02 -24.32
CA ASP A 264 13.00 14.08 -24.67
C ASP A 264 12.83 14.50 -26.15
#